data_1f1641494bca8f69229f347009675be3
#
_entry.id   1f1641494bca8f69229f347009675be3
#
_cell.length_a   1.000
_cell.length_b   1.000
_cell.length_c   1.000
_cell.angle_alpha   90.00
_cell.angle_beta   90.00
_cell.angle_gamma   90.00
#
_symmetry.space_group_name_H-M   'P 1'
#
loop_
_entity.id
_entity.type
_entity.pdbx_description
1 polymer ?
#
loop_
_entity_poly.entity_id
_entity_poly.type
_entity_poly.pdbx_seq_one_letter_code
_entity_poly.pdbx_strand_id
1 'polypeptide(L)'
;ADTCNLALYEDKEFALPDNFFDDYNGREAAAAQEMSIVKDMDMIYDLKMLRPDKESRLKSLYESFIGRMDEGQRAAWDAFYGPVIDDFYQKNPQGKELANWKFQRYMRDYMKTVKSLDDNVGRVLDYLKENGLLDNTLVVYTSDQGFYMGEHGWFDKRFMYEESMRTPLIMRLPKGFDRKGDITEMVQNIDYAPTFLELAGVKVPEDIQGESLLPLLKGKKPADWRKSLYYHFYEYPAEHMVKCHYGVRTDRYKLIHFYNDIDAWELYDLEKDPAEMHNVINDPTYSEVLADMQAELKKLQIQYNDTDFVK
;
A
#
# COMPACT_ATOMS: atom_id res chain seq x y z
N ALA A 1 9.80 11.66 -9.74
CA ALA A 1 8.97 12.71 -10.37
C ALA A 1 9.63 13.22 -11.64
N ASP A 2 8.85 13.69 -12.59
CA ASP A 2 9.37 14.38 -13.77
C ASP A 2 10.07 15.70 -13.37
N THR A 3 11.07 16.12 -14.14
CA THR A 3 11.85 17.32 -13.81
C THR A 3 11.03 18.59 -13.68
N CYS A 4 9.94 18.73 -14.44
CA CYS A 4 9.01 19.86 -14.33
C CYS A 4 8.20 19.87 -13.00
N ASN A 5 8.14 18.74 -12.30
CA ASN A 5 7.37 18.58 -11.07
C ASN A 5 8.25 18.68 -9.79
N LEU A 6 9.57 18.81 -9.91
CA LEU A 6 10.50 18.81 -8.76
C LEU A 6 10.20 19.90 -7.71
N ALA A 7 9.76 21.08 -8.14
CA ALA A 7 9.47 22.20 -7.24
C ALA A 7 8.03 22.24 -6.70
N LEU A 8 7.16 21.28 -7.10
CA LEU A 8 5.78 21.25 -6.61
C LEU A 8 5.73 20.92 -5.12
N TYR A 9 4.74 21.48 -4.44
CA TYR A 9 4.41 21.22 -3.03
C TYR A 9 5.50 21.61 -2.01
N GLU A 10 6.52 22.39 -2.38
CA GLU A 10 7.57 22.81 -1.45
C GLU A 10 7.07 23.77 -0.36
N ASP A 11 6.06 24.57 -0.69
CA ASP A 11 5.35 25.47 0.21
C ASP A 11 4.18 24.80 0.97
N LYS A 12 3.86 23.54 0.63
CA LYS A 12 2.76 22.82 1.27
C LYS A 12 3.24 22.12 2.54
N GLU A 13 2.47 22.27 3.60
CA GLU A 13 2.60 21.49 4.83
C GLU A 13 1.52 20.40 4.85
N PHE A 14 1.93 19.17 5.15
CA PHE A 14 1.06 18.01 5.29
C PHE A 14 0.82 17.75 6.78
N ALA A 15 -0.44 17.53 7.16
CA ALA A 15 -0.76 17.13 8.52
C ALA A 15 -0.16 15.74 8.81
N LEU A 16 0.44 15.61 9.99
CA LEU A 16 0.83 14.28 10.48
C LEU A 16 -0.43 13.44 10.72
N PRO A 17 -0.44 12.14 10.37
CA PRO A 17 -1.49 11.23 10.84
C PRO A 17 -1.61 11.23 12.37
N ASP A 18 -2.82 11.03 12.90
CA ASP A 18 -3.07 11.04 14.34
C ASP A 18 -2.25 9.97 15.06
N ASN A 19 -1.99 8.84 14.40
CA ASN A 19 -1.19 7.73 14.90
C ASN A 19 0.30 7.76 14.45
N PHE A 20 0.82 8.91 13.99
CA PHE A 20 2.21 9.03 13.55
C PHE A 20 3.24 8.68 14.65
N PHE A 21 2.94 8.96 15.91
CA PHE A 21 3.76 8.62 17.06
C PHE A 21 3.18 7.41 17.82
N ASP A 22 2.86 6.36 17.10
CA ASP A 22 2.37 5.10 17.64
C ASP A 22 3.41 4.42 18.55
N ASP A 23 2.99 3.94 19.71
CA ASP A 23 3.83 3.24 20.69
C ASP A 23 3.82 1.71 20.52
N TYR A 24 2.96 1.21 19.60
CA TYR A 24 2.76 -0.21 19.29
C TYR A 24 2.34 -1.07 20.47
N ASN A 25 1.72 -0.49 21.48
CA ASN A 25 1.33 -1.20 22.70
C ASN A 25 0.39 -2.39 22.38
N GLY A 26 0.75 -3.60 22.86
CA GLY A 26 0.02 -4.83 22.60
C GLY A 26 0.14 -5.41 21.19
N ARG A 27 1.08 -4.90 20.36
CA ARG A 27 1.37 -5.34 19.00
C ARG A 27 2.84 -5.65 18.80
N GLU A 28 3.22 -6.89 19.15
CA GLU A 28 4.62 -7.34 19.19
C GLU A 28 5.32 -7.25 17.84
N ALA A 29 4.66 -7.69 16.77
CA ALA A 29 5.20 -7.62 15.43
C ALA A 29 5.39 -6.17 14.95
N ALA A 30 4.44 -5.30 15.25
CA ALA A 30 4.52 -3.87 14.95
C ALA A 30 5.67 -3.18 15.70
N ALA A 31 5.95 -3.58 16.94
CA ALA A 31 7.06 -3.04 17.71
C ALA A 31 8.45 -3.48 17.20
N ALA A 32 8.53 -4.62 16.50
CA ALA A 32 9.78 -5.24 16.05
C ALA A 32 10.20 -4.89 14.62
N GLN A 33 9.39 -4.11 13.88
CA GLN A 33 9.64 -3.77 12.48
C GLN A 33 10.69 -2.67 12.30
N GLU A 34 11.21 -2.53 11.07
CA GLU A 34 12.15 -1.49 10.65
C GLU A 34 11.55 -0.60 9.52
N MET A 35 10.31 -0.11 9.74
CA MET A 35 9.56 0.74 8.81
C MET A 35 9.34 2.16 9.31
N SER A 36 9.98 2.54 10.42
CA SER A 36 9.75 3.85 11.05
C SER A 36 10.34 4.98 10.22
N ILE A 37 9.51 5.97 9.86
CA ILE A 37 9.97 7.23 9.25
C ILE A 37 11.04 7.88 10.14
N VAL A 38 10.86 7.82 11.45
CA VAL A 38 11.78 8.47 12.40
C VAL A 38 13.12 7.75 12.46
N LYS A 39 13.11 6.40 12.61
CA LYS A 39 14.30 5.59 12.89
C LYS A 39 14.93 5.03 11.62
N ASP A 40 14.14 4.47 10.72
CA ASP A 40 14.59 3.53 9.70
C ASP A 40 14.65 4.15 8.31
N MET A 41 13.86 5.19 8.03
CA MET A 41 13.88 5.87 6.73
C MET A 41 15.27 6.47 6.46
N ASP A 42 15.90 5.99 5.38
CA ASP A 42 17.27 6.36 5.02
C ASP A 42 17.37 7.79 4.49
N MET A 43 18.29 8.56 5.05
CA MET A 43 18.46 9.97 4.68
C MET A 43 18.97 10.16 3.25
N ILE A 44 19.76 9.23 2.73
CA ILE A 44 20.33 9.34 1.38
C ILE A 44 19.40 8.72 0.35
N TYR A 45 19.00 7.47 0.53
CA TYR A 45 18.20 6.73 -0.45
C TYR A 45 16.76 7.22 -0.49
N ASP A 46 16.08 7.27 0.65
CA ASP A 46 14.66 7.66 0.71
C ASP A 46 14.47 9.17 0.59
N LEU A 47 15.32 9.97 1.28
CA LEU A 47 15.15 11.41 1.40
C LEU A 47 16.12 12.26 0.56
N LYS A 48 17.02 11.64 -0.20
CA LYS A 48 17.96 12.27 -1.17
C LYS A 48 18.99 13.22 -0.55
N MET A 49 19.29 13.08 0.74
CA MET A 49 20.17 13.99 1.49
C MET A 49 21.66 13.59 1.35
N LEU A 50 22.10 13.24 0.13
CA LEU A 50 23.48 12.85 -0.14
C LEU A 50 24.44 14.03 -0.04
N ARG A 51 25.47 13.91 0.79
CA ARG A 51 26.67 14.74 0.80
C ARG A 51 27.92 13.87 0.71
N PRO A 52 29.08 14.41 0.23
CA PRO A 52 30.30 13.65 0.10
C PRO A 52 30.82 13.04 1.42
N ASP A 53 30.56 13.71 2.55
CA ASP A 53 30.96 13.32 3.91
C ASP A 53 29.94 12.40 4.61
N LYS A 54 28.86 12.02 3.93
CA LYS A 54 27.79 11.18 4.50
C LYS A 54 27.83 9.77 3.92
N GLU A 55 27.56 8.82 4.79
CA GLU A 55 27.49 7.40 4.46
C GLU A 55 26.13 6.81 4.84
N SER A 56 25.70 5.84 4.05
CA SER A 56 24.51 5.03 4.29
C SER A 56 24.72 3.66 3.65
N ARG A 57 24.07 2.64 4.21
CA ARG A 57 24.00 1.30 3.61
C ARG A 57 23.49 1.32 2.16
N LEU A 58 22.61 2.25 1.84
CA LEU A 58 21.95 2.35 0.55
C LEU A 58 22.57 3.42 -0.38
N LYS A 59 23.69 4.04 0.01
CA LYS A 59 24.37 5.10 -0.77
C LYS A 59 24.69 4.66 -2.21
N SER A 60 25.31 3.49 -2.39
CA SER A 60 25.67 2.98 -3.71
C SER A 60 24.45 2.71 -4.59
N LEU A 61 23.34 2.26 -3.99
CA LEU A 61 22.09 2.08 -4.71
C LEU A 61 21.52 3.43 -5.17
N TYR A 62 21.49 4.42 -4.29
CA TYR A 62 21.08 5.78 -4.64
C TYR A 62 21.95 6.37 -5.78
N GLU A 63 23.28 6.26 -5.68
CA GLU A 63 24.22 6.72 -6.73
C GLU A 63 23.97 6.01 -8.05
N SER A 64 23.64 4.73 -8.04
CA SER A 64 23.24 3.98 -9.25
C SER A 64 21.97 4.55 -9.89
N PHE A 65 20.97 4.99 -9.11
CA PHE A 65 19.76 5.60 -9.67
C PHE A 65 20.03 6.96 -10.29
N ILE A 66 20.72 7.85 -9.58
CA ILE A 66 21.04 9.18 -10.13
C ILE A 66 22.01 9.12 -11.31
N GLY A 67 22.84 8.07 -11.37
CA GLY A 67 23.74 7.80 -12.48
C GLY A 67 23.05 7.40 -13.80
N ARG A 68 21.74 7.10 -13.76
CA ARG A 68 20.92 6.83 -14.97
C ARG A 68 20.33 8.09 -15.59
N MET A 69 20.42 9.22 -14.91
CA MET A 69 19.91 10.51 -15.38
C MET A 69 20.77 11.01 -16.54
N ASP A 70 20.12 11.56 -17.57
CA ASP A 70 20.83 12.36 -18.57
C ASP A 70 21.33 13.69 -17.97
N GLU A 71 22.13 14.44 -18.72
CA GLU A 71 22.73 15.71 -18.27
C GLU A 71 21.67 16.75 -17.84
N GLY A 72 20.56 16.84 -18.58
CA GLY A 72 19.47 17.78 -18.28
C GLY A 72 18.72 17.39 -17.02
N GLN A 73 18.39 16.10 -16.86
CA GLN A 73 17.75 15.56 -15.67
C GLN A 73 18.66 15.75 -14.46
N ARG A 74 19.94 15.48 -14.59
CA ARG A 74 20.90 15.65 -13.50
C ARG A 74 21.06 17.11 -13.10
N ALA A 75 21.16 18.03 -14.05
CA ALA A 75 21.25 19.45 -13.76
C ALA A 75 19.99 19.97 -13.02
N ALA A 76 18.79 19.55 -13.46
CA ALA A 76 17.55 19.91 -12.79
C ALA A 76 17.46 19.33 -11.37
N TRP A 77 17.90 18.07 -11.19
CA TRP A 77 17.96 17.40 -9.89
C TRP A 77 18.88 18.13 -8.92
N ASP A 78 20.11 18.42 -9.35
CA ASP A 78 21.11 19.09 -8.50
C ASP A 78 20.69 20.53 -8.16
N ALA A 79 20.09 21.25 -9.11
CA ALA A 79 19.57 22.60 -8.90
C ALA A 79 18.42 22.63 -7.86
N PHE A 80 17.62 21.58 -7.81
CA PHE A 80 16.52 21.47 -6.85
C PHE A 80 16.99 20.94 -5.49
N TYR A 81 17.65 19.78 -5.44
CA TYR A 81 18.03 19.13 -4.18
C TYR A 81 19.22 19.78 -3.49
N GLY A 82 20.13 20.43 -4.22
CA GLY A 82 21.28 21.12 -3.62
C GLY A 82 20.90 22.07 -2.49
N PRO A 83 20.06 23.10 -2.75
CA PRO A 83 19.59 24.00 -1.71
C PRO A 83 18.82 23.31 -0.57
N VAL A 84 18.02 22.26 -0.85
CA VAL A 84 17.30 21.50 0.16
C VAL A 84 18.27 20.77 1.09
N ILE A 85 19.31 20.15 0.53
CA ILE A 85 20.37 19.48 1.27
C ILE A 85 21.12 20.47 2.17
N ASP A 86 21.52 21.62 1.63
CA ASP A 86 22.26 22.62 2.36
C ASP A 86 21.44 23.19 3.53
N ASP A 87 20.15 23.53 3.30
CA ASP A 87 19.24 24.01 4.33
C ASP A 87 19.05 22.98 5.46
N PHE A 88 18.85 21.71 5.11
CA PHE A 88 18.70 20.62 6.07
C PHE A 88 19.93 20.50 6.99
N TYR A 89 21.13 20.43 6.42
CA TYR A 89 22.33 20.28 7.19
C TYR A 89 22.75 21.53 7.97
N GLN A 90 22.34 22.71 7.50
CA GLN A 90 22.51 23.96 8.22
C GLN A 90 21.58 24.06 9.43
N LYS A 91 20.31 23.67 9.28
CA LYS A 91 19.30 23.68 10.35
C LYS A 91 19.53 22.56 11.36
N ASN A 92 20.01 21.40 10.89
CA ASN A 92 20.29 20.19 11.67
C ASN A 92 19.15 19.83 12.65
N PRO A 93 17.90 19.63 12.16
CA PRO A 93 16.75 19.37 13.03
C PRO A 93 16.95 18.09 13.85
N GLN A 94 16.39 18.04 15.05
CA GLN A 94 16.53 16.92 15.98
C GLN A 94 15.18 16.51 16.56
N GLY A 95 15.07 15.27 17.07
CA GLY A 95 13.87 14.79 17.77
C GLY A 95 12.60 14.93 16.94
N LYS A 96 11.55 15.58 17.51
CA LYS A 96 10.27 15.76 16.82
C LYS A 96 10.35 16.67 15.58
N GLU A 97 11.27 17.63 15.57
CA GLU A 97 11.51 18.48 14.42
C GLU A 97 12.08 17.66 13.25
N LEU A 98 13.05 16.79 13.50
CA LEU A 98 13.58 15.85 12.50
C LEU A 98 12.50 14.90 12.00
N ALA A 99 11.67 14.35 12.89
CA ALA A 99 10.57 13.46 12.53
C ALA A 99 9.59 14.15 11.58
N ASN A 100 9.17 15.38 11.91
CA ASN A 100 8.30 16.17 11.05
C ASN A 100 9.00 16.51 9.71
N TRP A 101 10.27 16.93 9.74
CA TRP A 101 11.02 17.23 8.52
C TRP A 101 11.09 16.02 7.57
N LYS A 102 11.41 14.81 8.08
CA LYS A 102 11.42 13.57 7.31
C LYS A 102 10.06 13.31 6.67
N PHE A 103 8.99 13.40 7.45
CA PHE A 103 7.62 13.21 6.96
C PHE A 103 7.26 14.22 5.86
N GLN A 104 7.52 15.52 6.07
CA GLN A 104 7.24 16.55 5.07
C GLN A 104 8.00 16.31 3.77
N ARG A 105 9.29 15.95 3.86
CA ARG A 105 10.10 15.65 2.66
C ARG A 105 9.57 14.43 1.92
N TYR A 106 9.27 13.36 2.65
CA TYR A 106 8.68 12.15 2.12
C TYR A 106 7.35 12.42 1.39
N MET A 107 6.44 13.13 2.03
CA MET A 107 5.13 13.47 1.47
C MET A 107 5.24 14.33 0.20
N ARG A 108 6.10 15.36 0.22
CA ARG A 108 6.33 16.21 -0.95
C ARG A 108 6.86 15.40 -2.13
N ASP A 109 7.84 14.57 -1.92
CA ASP A 109 8.43 13.75 -2.99
C ASP A 109 7.46 12.69 -3.52
N TYR A 110 6.66 12.09 -2.64
CA TYR A 110 5.60 11.17 -3.03
C TYR A 110 4.55 11.86 -3.90
N MET A 111 4.03 12.99 -3.46
CA MET A 111 2.99 13.74 -4.19
C MET A 111 3.48 14.26 -5.56
N LYS A 112 4.74 14.61 -5.70
CA LYS A 112 5.35 14.93 -7.01
C LYS A 112 5.34 13.75 -7.96
N THR A 113 5.58 12.55 -7.42
CA THR A 113 5.52 11.31 -8.21
C THR A 113 4.09 11.00 -8.62
N VAL A 114 3.13 11.14 -7.70
CA VAL A 114 1.70 11.02 -8.00
C VAL A 114 1.26 12.00 -9.09
N LYS A 115 1.72 13.27 -9.02
CA LYS A 115 1.42 14.26 -10.08
C LYS A 115 1.97 13.84 -11.44
N SER A 116 3.21 13.35 -11.48
CA SER A 116 3.80 12.85 -12.73
C SER A 116 3.04 11.64 -13.28
N LEU A 117 2.57 10.76 -12.41
CA LEU A 117 1.73 9.61 -12.79
C LEU A 117 0.40 10.08 -13.37
N ASP A 118 -0.29 11.02 -12.70
CA ASP A 118 -1.57 11.58 -13.14
C ASP A 118 -1.48 12.21 -14.54
N ASP A 119 -0.44 13.00 -14.79
CA ASP A 119 -0.18 13.60 -16.11
C ASP A 119 -0.01 12.53 -17.20
N ASN A 120 0.71 11.45 -16.91
CA ASN A 120 0.93 10.38 -17.88
C ASN A 120 -0.32 9.52 -18.10
N VAL A 121 -1.14 9.28 -17.06
CA VAL A 121 -2.47 8.65 -17.21
C VAL A 121 -3.35 9.52 -18.12
N GLY A 122 -3.36 10.84 -17.92
CA GLY A 122 -4.07 11.78 -18.80
C GLY A 122 -3.66 11.63 -20.25
N ARG A 123 -2.36 11.59 -20.55
CA ARG A 123 -1.85 11.39 -21.92
C ARG A 123 -2.31 10.08 -22.56
N VAL A 124 -2.40 9.00 -21.79
CA VAL A 124 -2.91 7.70 -22.30
C VAL A 124 -4.40 7.81 -22.63
N LEU A 125 -5.19 8.46 -21.76
CA LEU A 125 -6.62 8.67 -21.98
C LEU A 125 -6.89 9.56 -23.21
N ASP A 126 -6.12 10.62 -23.39
CA ASP A 126 -6.20 11.49 -24.58
C ASP A 126 -5.87 10.71 -25.86
N TYR A 127 -4.81 9.90 -25.85
CA TYR A 127 -4.46 9.04 -26.98
C TYR A 127 -5.60 8.09 -27.36
N LEU A 128 -6.22 7.42 -26.38
CA LEU A 128 -7.36 6.51 -26.61
C LEU A 128 -8.54 7.26 -27.22
N LYS A 129 -8.81 8.47 -26.74
CA LYS A 129 -9.91 9.32 -27.24
C LYS A 129 -9.65 9.80 -28.66
N GLU A 130 -8.47 10.35 -28.94
CA GLU A 130 -8.08 10.90 -30.25
C GLU A 130 -8.07 9.83 -31.35
N ASN A 131 -7.76 8.59 -31.00
CA ASN A 131 -7.74 7.46 -31.93
C ASN A 131 -9.05 6.68 -31.98
N GLY A 132 -10.12 7.15 -31.31
CA GLY A 132 -11.43 6.48 -31.33
C GLY A 132 -11.45 5.12 -30.62
N LEU A 133 -10.45 4.83 -29.77
CA LEU A 133 -10.32 3.55 -29.07
C LEU A 133 -11.05 3.53 -27.72
N LEU A 134 -11.30 4.69 -27.12
CA LEU A 134 -11.77 4.83 -25.75
C LEU A 134 -13.12 4.12 -25.49
N ASP A 135 -14.02 4.10 -26.48
CA ASP A 135 -15.33 3.47 -26.35
C ASP A 135 -15.29 1.93 -26.38
N ASN A 136 -14.21 1.36 -26.88
CA ASN A 136 -14.00 -0.10 -26.92
C ASN A 136 -12.87 -0.56 -25.99
N THR A 137 -12.49 0.26 -25.00
CA THR A 137 -11.41 -0.04 -24.09
C THR A 137 -11.90 -0.02 -22.65
N LEU A 138 -11.65 -1.10 -21.90
CA LEU A 138 -11.70 -1.09 -20.45
C LEU A 138 -10.43 -0.41 -19.95
N VAL A 139 -10.57 0.68 -19.21
CA VAL A 139 -9.45 1.34 -18.54
C VAL A 139 -9.52 1.01 -17.05
N VAL A 140 -8.44 0.48 -16.50
CA VAL A 140 -8.32 0.14 -15.08
C VAL A 140 -7.17 0.93 -14.47
N TYR A 141 -7.46 1.67 -13.40
CA TYR A 141 -6.45 2.27 -12.54
C TYR A 141 -6.47 1.55 -11.20
N THR A 142 -5.35 0.96 -10.82
CA THR A 142 -5.21 0.20 -9.58
C THR A 142 -3.76 0.17 -9.10
N SER A 143 -3.51 -0.46 -7.97
CA SER A 143 -2.19 -0.78 -7.44
C SER A 143 -2.14 -2.25 -7.01
N ASP A 144 -0.95 -2.82 -6.93
CA ASP A 144 -0.68 -4.17 -6.41
C ASP A 144 -0.80 -4.24 -4.89
N GLN A 145 -0.53 -3.13 -4.18
CA GLN A 145 -0.68 -2.99 -2.72
C GLN A 145 -1.02 -1.55 -2.34
N GLY A 146 -1.42 -1.36 -1.07
CA GLY A 146 -1.48 -0.05 -0.44
C GLY A 146 -0.10 0.46 -0.01
N PHE A 147 -0.05 1.55 0.77
CA PHE A 147 1.21 2.17 1.17
C PHE A 147 1.01 3.03 2.42
N TYR A 148 1.92 2.92 3.40
CA TYR A 148 1.92 3.79 4.59
C TYR A 148 2.46 5.18 4.24
N MET A 149 1.68 6.17 4.55
CA MET A 149 1.99 7.58 4.33
C MET A 149 2.19 8.33 5.66
N GLY A 150 2.75 7.64 6.64
CA GLY A 150 2.98 8.13 8.00
C GLY A 150 2.06 7.53 9.04
N GLU A 151 1.00 6.82 8.66
CA GLU A 151 0.18 6.07 9.61
C GLU A 151 1.05 5.08 10.36
N HIS A 152 0.82 4.89 11.65
CA HIS A 152 1.67 4.16 12.59
C HIS A 152 3.13 4.64 12.66
N GLY A 153 3.43 5.82 12.13
CA GLY A 153 4.79 6.32 11.97
C GLY A 153 5.61 5.64 10.88
N TRP A 154 4.96 4.89 9.98
CA TRP A 154 5.59 4.02 9.00
C TRP A 154 5.64 4.61 7.59
N PHE A 155 6.51 4.03 6.79
CA PHE A 155 6.57 4.15 5.34
C PHE A 155 6.64 2.75 4.72
N ASP A 156 6.49 2.65 3.37
CA ASP A 156 6.44 1.39 2.64
C ASP A 156 5.11 0.61 2.90
N LYS A 157 5.12 -0.75 2.99
CA LYS A 157 3.96 -1.64 3.01
C LYS A 157 4.28 -2.92 3.81
N ARG A 158 3.56 -3.99 3.64
CA ARG A 158 3.78 -5.40 4.04
C ARG A 158 2.86 -5.90 5.15
N PHE A 159 2.65 -5.13 6.22
CA PHE A 159 1.68 -5.55 7.25
C PHE A 159 0.27 -5.68 6.68
N MET A 160 -0.51 -6.59 7.25
CA MET A 160 -1.92 -6.79 6.89
C MET A 160 -2.85 -5.68 7.44
N TYR A 161 -2.36 -4.47 7.69
CA TYR A 161 -3.21 -3.33 8.08
C TYR A 161 -3.83 -2.65 6.86
N GLU A 162 -4.91 -1.88 7.07
CA GLU A 162 -5.71 -1.34 5.96
C GLU A 162 -4.87 -0.49 4.98
N GLU A 163 -3.90 0.27 5.46
CA GLU A 163 -3.06 1.12 4.62
C GLU A 163 -2.24 0.30 3.60
N SER A 164 -1.81 -0.89 3.96
CA SER A 164 -1.06 -1.81 3.09
C SER A 164 -1.98 -2.67 2.22
N MET A 165 -3.14 -3.08 2.74
CA MET A 165 -4.07 -3.97 2.02
C MET A 165 -4.98 -3.22 1.06
N ARG A 166 -5.43 -2.02 1.42
CA ARG A 166 -6.44 -1.28 0.66
C ARG A 166 -5.82 -0.55 -0.51
N THR A 167 -6.14 -1.01 -1.72
CA THR A 167 -5.67 -0.42 -2.98
C THR A 167 -6.78 0.36 -3.67
N PRO A 168 -6.45 1.39 -4.46
CA PRO A 168 -7.42 1.99 -5.35
C PRO A 168 -7.84 0.98 -6.43
N LEU A 169 -9.11 0.99 -6.81
CA LEU A 169 -9.61 0.30 -7.99
C LEU A 169 -10.66 1.18 -8.68
N ILE A 170 -10.28 1.76 -9.81
CA ILE A 170 -11.17 2.59 -10.63
C ILE A 170 -11.26 1.95 -12.01
N MET A 171 -12.48 1.68 -12.47
CA MET A 171 -12.72 1.10 -13.78
C MET A 171 -13.59 2.02 -14.64
N ARG A 172 -13.07 2.41 -15.81
CA ARG A 172 -13.87 3.00 -16.89
C ARG A 172 -14.28 1.90 -17.85
N LEU A 173 -15.57 1.61 -17.90
CA LEU A 173 -16.10 0.54 -18.71
C LEU A 173 -16.22 0.96 -20.20
N PRO A 174 -16.11 0.01 -21.14
CA PRO A 174 -16.41 0.23 -22.54
C PRO A 174 -17.88 0.67 -22.75
N LYS A 175 -18.17 1.19 -23.93
CA LYS A 175 -19.55 1.54 -24.32
C LYS A 175 -20.46 0.29 -24.27
N GLY A 176 -21.65 0.46 -23.74
CA GLY A 176 -22.62 -0.63 -23.54
C GLY A 176 -22.71 -1.14 -22.10
N PHE A 177 -21.88 -0.63 -21.20
CA PHE A 177 -22.04 -0.80 -19.77
C PHE A 177 -22.66 0.48 -19.18
N ASP A 178 -23.80 0.34 -18.53
CA ASP A 178 -24.55 1.51 -18.02
C ASP A 178 -24.28 1.78 -16.53
N ARG A 179 -23.55 0.89 -15.84
CA ARG A 179 -23.28 1.05 -14.41
C ARG A 179 -22.33 2.25 -14.14
N LYS A 180 -22.73 3.03 -13.15
CA LYS A 180 -21.95 4.14 -12.59
C LYS A 180 -22.01 4.08 -11.07
N GLY A 181 -21.04 4.72 -10.41
CA GLY A 181 -20.97 4.83 -8.95
C GLY A 181 -20.15 3.71 -8.31
N ASP A 182 -20.19 3.66 -7.01
CA ASP A 182 -19.32 2.82 -6.22
C ASP A 182 -19.80 1.36 -6.16
N ILE A 183 -18.84 0.44 -6.06
CA ILE A 183 -19.02 -0.96 -5.73
C ILE A 183 -18.40 -1.16 -4.35
N THR A 184 -19.20 -1.60 -3.39
CA THR A 184 -18.79 -1.75 -1.98
C THR A 184 -18.50 -3.19 -1.60
N GLU A 185 -18.73 -4.13 -2.51
CA GLU A 185 -18.40 -5.53 -2.34
C GLU A 185 -16.89 -5.74 -2.20
N MET A 186 -16.48 -6.72 -1.38
CA MET A 186 -15.07 -7.09 -1.25
C MET A 186 -14.53 -7.65 -2.55
N VAL A 187 -13.45 -7.04 -3.05
CA VAL A 187 -12.73 -7.46 -4.26
C VAL A 187 -11.24 -7.59 -3.96
N GLN A 188 -10.54 -8.35 -4.79
CA GLN A 188 -9.11 -8.61 -4.65
C GLN A 188 -8.40 -8.42 -5.99
N ASN A 189 -7.10 -8.21 -5.98
CA ASN A 189 -6.30 -8.13 -7.21
C ASN A 189 -6.29 -9.44 -8.02
N ILE A 190 -6.48 -10.60 -7.39
CA ILE A 190 -6.65 -11.88 -8.10
C ILE A 190 -7.92 -11.97 -8.95
N ASP A 191 -8.87 -11.05 -8.77
CA ASP A 191 -10.12 -10.97 -9.54
C ASP A 191 -9.94 -10.30 -10.92
N TYR A 192 -8.82 -9.65 -11.17
CA TYR A 192 -8.59 -8.94 -12.44
C TYR A 192 -8.46 -9.92 -13.60
N ALA A 193 -7.67 -10.98 -13.44
CA ALA A 193 -7.44 -11.96 -14.49
C ALA A 193 -8.75 -12.63 -14.98
N PRO A 194 -9.59 -13.22 -14.11
CA PRO A 194 -10.85 -13.81 -14.55
C PRO A 194 -11.82 -12.77 -15.15
N THR A 195 -11.80 -11.53 -14.65
CA THR A 195 -12.61 -10.43 -15.21
C THR A 195 -12.21 -10.12 -16.65
N PHE A 196 -10.91 -10.00 -16.92
CA PHE A 196 -10.40 -9.69 -18.26
C PHE A 196 -10.66 -10.82 -19.24
N LEU A 197 -10.45 -12.08 -18.81
CA LEU A 197 -10.73 -13.25 -19.62
C LEU A 197 -12.22 -13.33 -20.00
N GLU A 198 -13.12 -13.15 -19.04
CA GLU A 198 -14.56 -13.16 -19.29
C GLU A 198 -15.00 -12.04 -20.22
N LEU A 199 -14.47 -10.81 -20.04
CA LEU A 199 -14.72 -9.68 -20.94
C LEU A 199 -14.24 -9.93 -22.37
N ALA A 200 -13.13 -10.66 -22.51
CA ALA A 200 -12.60 -11.05 -23.81
C ALA A 200 -13.31 -12.27 -24.43
N GLY A 201 -14.30 -12.85 -23.76
CA GLY A 201 -15.01 -14.06 -24.22
C GLY A 201 -14.17 -15.33 -24.16
N VAL A 202 -13.11 -15.34 -23.33
CA VAL A 202 -12.21 -16.47 -23.10
C VAL A 202 -12.66 -17.23 -21.86
N LYS A 203 -12.64 -18.57 -21.92
CA LYS A 203 -12.95 -19.40 -20.74
C LYS A 203 -11.91 -19.15 -19.64
N VAL A 204 -12.37 -18.85 -18.42
CA VAL A 204 -11.50 -18.73 -17.24
C VAL A 204 -10.97 -20.13 -16.89
N PRO A 205 -9.63 -20.32 -16.77
CA PRO A 205 -9.02 -21.54 -16.27
C PRO A 205 -9.48 -21.92 -14.86
N GLU A 206 -9.54 -23.22 -14.56
CA GLU A 206 -10.06 -23.72 -13.28
C GLU A 206 -9.11 -23.52 -12.09
N ASP A 207 -7.84 -23.25 -12.36
CA ASP A 207 -6.80 -22.97 -11.37
C ASP A 207 -6.74 -21.49 -10.94
N ILE A 208 -7.53 -20.62 -11.58
CA ILE A 208 -7.65 -19.22 -11.15
C ILE A 208 -8.53 -19.15 -9.88
N GLN A 209 -7.97 -18.62 -8.81
CA GLN A 209 -8.63 -18.52 -7.50
C GLN A 209 -9.50 -17.25 -7.33
N GLY A 210 -9.37 -16.28 -8.22
CA GLY A 210 -10.15 -15.04 -8.21
C GLY A 210 -11.55 -15.21 -8.82
N GLU A 211 -12.44 -14.27 -8.49
CA GLU A 211 -13.81 -14.20 -9.01
C GLU A 211 -13.93 -13.07 -10.04
N SER A 212 -14.63 -13.31 -11.15
CA SER A 212 -14.86 -12.25 -12.13
C SER A 212 -15.70 -11.12 -11.54
N LEU A 213 -15.24 -9.88 -11.68
CA LEU A 213 -15.98 -8.67 -11.29
C LEU A 213 -17.13 -8.32 -12.26
N LEU A 214 -17.24 -9.03 -13.41
CA LEU A 214 -18.21 -8.70 -14.44
C LEU A 214 -19.66 -8.68 -13.96
N PRO A 215 -20.14 -9.57 -13.07
CA PRO A 215 -21.47 -9.45 -12.48
C PRO A 215 -21.67 -8.14 -11.72
N LEU A 216 -20.72 -7.74 -10.88
CA LEU A 216 -20.76 -6.48 -10.12
C LEU A 216 -20.74 -5.28 -11.07
N LEU A 217 -19.90 -5.30 -12.10
CA LEU A 217 -19.82 -4.28 -13.14
C LEU A 217 -21.10 -4.16 -13.95
N LYS A 218 -21.92 -5.22 -14.03
CA LYS A 218 -23.27 -5.22 -14.62
C LYS A 218 -24.39 -4.89 -13.62
N GLY A 219 -24.02 -4.51 -12.39
CA GLY A 219 -24.96 -4.16 -11.32
C GLY A 219 -25.68 -5.35 -10.69
N LYS A 220 -25.12 -6.55 -10.79
CA LYS A 220 -25.68 -7.78 -10.21
C LYS A 220 -24.74 -8.33 -9.16
N LYS A 221 -25.17 -8.36 -7.89
CA LYS A 221 -24.42 -9.01 -6.82
C LYS A 221 -24.79 -10.48 -6.80
N PRO A 222 -23.85 -11.42 -7.02
CA PRO A 222 -24.08 -12.84 -6.75
C PRO A 222 -24.43 -13.08 -5.28
N ALA A 223 -25.35 -14.01 -4.98
CA ALA A 223 -25.80 -14.29 -3.63
C ALA A 223 -24.69 -14.89 -2.76
N ASP A 224 -23.75 -15.56 -3.39
CA ASP A 224 -22.58 -16.23 -2.81
C ASP A 224 -21.30 -15.41 -2.90
N TRP A 225 -21.40 -14.11 -3.22
CA TRP A 225 -20.24 -13.23 -3.25
C TRP A 225 -19.52 -13.24 -1.91
N ARG A 226 -18.17 -13.24 -1.97
CA ARG A 226 -17.32 -13.36 -0.77
C ARG A 226 -17.62 -12.31 0.29
N LYS A 227 -17.44 -12.71 1.56
CA LYS A 227 -17.61 -11.86 2.76
C LYS A 227 -16.34 -11.75 3.59
N SER A 228 -15.26 -12.36 3.10
CA SER A 228 -13.96 -12.39 3.76
C SER A 228 -12.84 -12.46 2.73
N LEU A 229 -11.68 -11.96 3.12
CA LEU A 229 -10.45 -11.98 2.34
C LEU A 229 -9.39 -12.74 3.12
N TYR A 230 -8.59 -13.55 2.42
CA TYR A 230 -7.40 -14.19 2.95
C TYR A 230 -6.15 -13.43 2.50
N TYR A 231 -5.17 -13.31 3.39
CA TYR A 231 -3.88 -12.71 3.13
C TYR A 231 -2.78 -13.57 3.71
N HIS A 232 -1.63 -13.67 3.02
CA HIS A 232 -0.45 -14.33 3.54
C HIS A 232 0.82 -13.60 3.08
N PHE A 233 1.72 -13.28 4.03
CA PHE A 233 3.02 -12.68 3.83
C PHE A 233 4.12 -13.65 4.30
N TYR A 234 4.99 -14.06 3.38
CA TYR A 234 5.96 -15.15 3.61
C TYR A 234 7.38 -14.66 3.88
N GLU A 235 7.70 -13.41 3.49
CA GLU A 235 9.07 -12.92 3.49
C GLU A 235 9.55 -12.61 4.92
N TYR A 236 10.47 -13.41 5.43
CA TYR A 236 11.19 -13.13 6.68
C TYR A 236 12.39 -14.09 6.83
N PRO A 237 13.60 -13.61 7.28
CA PRO A 237 13.96 -12.20 7.41
C PRO A 237 14.16 -11.53 6.04
N ALA A 238 13.60 -10.36 5.86
CA ALA A 238 13.66 -9.61 4.62
C ALA A 238 13.56 -8.08 4.88
N GLU A 239 13.19 -7.31 3.86
CA GLU A 239 13.09 -5.85 3.94
C GLU A 239 12.19 -5.42 5.10
N HIS A 240 12.67 -4.46 5.89
CA HIS A 240 12.00 -3.90 7.06
C HIS A 240 11.71 -4.87 8.22
N MET A 241 12.25 -6.08 8.18
CA MET A 241 12.10 -7.09 9.24
C MET A 241 10.64 -7.38 9.64
N VAL A 242 9.71 -7.21 8.69
CA VAL A 242 8.30 -7.54 8.88
C VAL A 242 8.14 -9.04 9.04
N LYS A 243 7.49 -9.47 10.13
CA LYS A 243 7.32 -10.88 10.47
C LYS A 243 6.37 -11.58 9.47
N CYS A 244 6.65 -12.87 9.18
CA CYS A 244 5.70 -13.69 8.44
C CYS A 244 4.35 -13.68 9.13
N HIS A 245 3.29 -13.51 8.37
CA HIS A 245 1.93 -13.53 8.92
C HIS A 245 0.89 -13.90 7.88
N TYR A 246 -0.20 -14.43 8.36
CA TYR A 246 -1.42 -14.64 7.57
C TYR A 246 -2.64 -14.18 8.37
N GLY A 247 -3.74 -14.02 7.66
CA GLY A 247 -4.94 -13.57 8.35
C GLY A 247 -6.19 -13.57 7.48
N VAL A 248 -7.27 -13.19 8.10
CA VAL A 248 -8.59 -13.02 7.50
C VAL A 248 -9.17 -11.66 7.83
N ARG A 249 -9.76 -11.02 6.82
CA ARG A 249 -10.47 -9.75 6.94
C ARG A 249 -11.91 -9.93 6.49
N THR A 250 -12.87 -9.56 7.33
CA THR A 250 -14.29 -9.44 7.01
C THR A 250 -14.68 -7.96 6.88
N ASP A 251 -15.96 -7.64 6.65
CA ASP A 251 -16.40 -6.23 6.59
C ASP A 251 -16.10 -5.46 7.88
N ARG A 252 -16.06 -6.14 9.03
CA ARG A 252 -15.88 -5.50 10.34
C ARG A 252 -14.63 -5.94 11.07
N TYR A 253 -14.24 -7.19 10.98
CA TYR A 253 -13.17 -7.74 11.81
C TYR A 253 -11.97 -8.16 10.97
N LYS A 254 -10.79 -8.06 11.58
CA LYS A 254 -9.54 -8.57 11.04
C LYS A 254 -8.83 -9.41 12.11
N LEU A 255 -8.41 -10.61 11.74
CA LEU A 255 -7.60 -11.49 12.58
C LEU A 255 -6.28 -11.77 11.85
N ILE A 256 -5.16 -11.56 12.54
CA ILE A 256 -3.81 -11.75 12.00
C ILE A 256 -3.05 -12.70 12.92
N HIS A 257 -2.32 -13.64 12.34
CA HIS A 257 -1.37 -14.51 13.06
C HIS A 257 0.03 -14.28 12.53
N PHE A 258 0.91 -13.81 13.38
CA PHE A 258 2.35 -13.73 13.13
C PHE A 258 3.02 -15.01 13.61
N TYR A 259 3.87 -15.60 12.77
CA TYR A 259 4.44 -16.93 13.00
C TYR A 259 5.95 -16.96 12.68
N ASN A 260 6.60 -18.09 12.82
CA ASN A 260 8.03 -18.38 12.76
C ASN A 260 8.78 -18.04 14.05
N ASP A 261 9.40 -16.86 14.13
CA ASP A 261 10.20 -16.41 15.28
C ASP A 261 9.37 -15.80 16.42
N ILE A 262 8.10 -15.52 16.14
CA ILE A 262 7.11 -15.12 17.14
C ILE A 262 5.83 -15.96 16.95
N ASP A 263 4.98 -16.01 17.97
CA ASP A 263 3.64 -16.61 17.91
C ASP A 263 2.65 -15.60 18.51
N ALA A 264 2.29 -14.60 17.71
CA ALA A 264 1.47 -13.49 18.14
C ALA A 264 0.19 -13.38 17.33
N TRP A 265 -0.92 -13.11 18.00
CA TRP A 265 -2.21 -12.91 17.37
C TRP A 265 -2.71 -11.50 17.59
N GLU A 266 -3.31 -10.92 16.56
CA GLU A 266 -3.95 -9.62 16.63
C GLU A 266 -5.38 -9.73 16.10
N LEU A 267 -6.34 -9.15 16.84
CA LEU A 267 -7.76 -9.04 16.46
C LEU A 267 -8.18 -7.58 16.51
N TYR A 268 -8.83 -7.09 15.46
CA TYR A 268 -9.29 -5.71 15.33
C TYR A 268 -10.78 -5.64 15.00
N ASP A 269 -11.51 -4.70 15.63
CA ASP A 269 -12.86 -4.30 15.28
C ASP A 269 -12.78 -3.01 14.44
N LEU A 270 -12.74 -3.14 13.13
CA LEU A 270 -12.51 -2.03 12.19
C LEU A 270 -13.63 -0.96 12.20
N GLU A 271 -14.80 -1.29 12.77
CA GLU A 271 -15.87 -0.31 12.96
C GLU A 271 -15.58 0.62 14.13
N LYS A 272 -14.96 0.11 15.20
CA LYS A 272 -14.61 0.88 16.40
C LYS A 272 -13.20 1.45 16.34
N ASP A 273 -12.30 0.74 15.70
CA ASP A 273 -10.88 1.06 15.60
C ASP A 273 -10.39 0.91 14.13
N PRO A 274 -10.82 1.81 13.25
CA PRO A 274 -10.45 1.74 11.83
C PRO A 274 -8.96 1.97 11.57
N ALA A 275 -8.21 2.48 12.55
CA ALA A 275 -6.78 2.70 12.49
C ALA A 275 -5.96 1.55 13.11
N GLU A 276 -6.60 0.45 13.53
CA GLU A 276 -5.96 -0.78 14.03
C GLU A 276 -4.93 -0.52 15.16
N MET A 277 -5.29 0.38 16.07
CA MET A 277 -4.45 0.79 17.22
C MET A 277 -4.57 -0.13 18.41
N HIS A 278 -5.70 -0.85 18.54
CA HIS A 278 -6.07 -1.57 19.75
C HIS A 278 -6.31 -3.05 19.45
N ASN A 279 -5.29 -3.88 19.73
CA ASN A 279 -5.41 -5.33 19.64
C ASN A 279 -6.33 -5.86 20.74
N VAL A 280 -7.52 -6.35 20.36
CA VAL A 280 -8.55 -6.87 21.28
C VAL A 280 -8.50 -8.40 21.43
N ILE A 281 -7.43 -9.06 21.03
CA ILE A 281 -7.30 -10.53 21.06
C ILE A 281 -7.53 -11.13 22.45
N ASN A 282 -7.17 -10.41 23.50
CA ASN A 282 -7.30 -10.84 24.89
C ASN A 282 -8.55 -10.29 25.60
N ASP A 283 -9.42 -9.57 24.91
CA ASP A 283 -10.67 -9.04 25.48
C ASP A 283 -11.74 -10.13 25.47
N PRO A 284 -12.24 -10.60 26.65
CA PRO A 284 -13.25 -11.66 26.72
C PRO A 284 -14.56 -11.32 25.99
N THR A 285 -14.87 -10.04 25.79
CA THR A 285 -16.08 -9.61 25.08
C THR A 285 -16.04 -9.94 23.58
N TYR A 286 -14.87 -10.24 23.03
CA TYR A 286 -14.67 -10.65 21.64
C TYR A 286 -14.45 -12.16 21.48
N SER A 287 -14.65 -12.99 22.52
CA SER A 287 -14.36 -14.43 22.44
C SER A 287 -15.17 -15.18 21.36
N GLU A 288 -16.44 -14.86 21.16
CA GLU A 288 -17.26 -15.42 20.07
C GLU A 288 -16.75 -14.96 18.70
N VAL A 289 -16.45 -13.67 18.55
CA VAL A 289 -15.88 -13.10 17.32
C VAL A 289 -14.55 -13.79 16.98
N LEU A 290 -13.69 -14.00 17.97
CA LEU A 290 -12.42 -14.68 17.77
C LEU A 290 -12.61 -16.10 17.23
N ALA A 291 -13.54 -16.86 17.83
CA ALA A 291 -13.85 -18.21 17.39
C ALA A 291 -14.38 -18.25 15.95
N ASP A 292 -15.28 -17.32 15.59
CA ASP A 292 -15.80 -17.19 14.23
C ASP A 292 -14.71 -16.82 13.22
N MET A 293 -13.85 -15.87 13.57
CA MET A 293 -12.74 -15.44 12.71
C MET A 293 -11.70 -16.56 12.51
N GLN A 294 -11.40 -17.34 13.55
CA GLN A 294 -10.52 -18.52 13.43
C GLN A 294 -11.13 -19.60 12.53
N ALA A 295 -12.44 -19.84 12.66
CA ALA A 295 -13.14 -20.80 11.78
C ALA A 295 -13.14 -20.34 10.32
N GLU A 296 -13.39 -19.05 10.06
CA GLU A 296 -13.35 -18.50 8.70
C GLU A 296 -11.93 -18.50 8.14
N LEU A 297 -10.90 -18.16 8.93
CA LEU A 297 -9.51 -18.25 8.53
C LEU A 297 -9.14 -19.67 8.07
N LYS A 298 -9.46 -20.66 8.87
CA LYS A 298 -9.23 -22.08 8.54
C LYS A 298 -9.93 -22.51 7.24
N LYS A 299 -11.17 -22.09 7.05
CA LYS A 299 -11.93 -22.33 5.81
C LYS A 299 -11.23 -21.74 4.60
N LEU A 300 -10.74 -20.50 4.68
CA LEU A 300 -10.04 -19.82 3.59
C LEU A 300 -8.68 -20.46 3.30
N GLN A 301 -7.93 -20.89 4.31
CA GLN A 301 -6.68 -21.62 4.13
C GLN A 301 -6.90 -22.91 3.32
N ILE A 302 -7.97 -23.65 3.61
CA ILE A 302 -8.35 -24.84 2.85
C ILE A 302 -8.78 -24.45 1.42
N GLN A 303 -9.60 -23.42 1.27
CA GLN A 303 -10.10 -22.95 -0.02
C GLN A 303 -8.96 -22.55 -0.96
N TYR A 304 -7.93 -21.86 -0.45
CA TYR A 304 -6.79 -21.39 -1.23
C TYR A 304 -5.60 -22.35 -1.25
N ASN A 305 -5.77 -23.56 -0.72
CA ASN A 305 -4.75 -24.61 -0.68
C ASN A 305 -3.47 -24.20 0.09
N ASP A 306 -3.63 -23.40 1.13
CA ASP A 306 -2.56 -22.96 2.04
C ASP A 306 -2.65 -23.73 3.36
N THR A 307 -2.57 -25.08 3.24
CA THR A 307 -2.92 -26.01 4.32
C THR A 307 -1.79 -26.29 5.31
N ASP A 308 -0.56 -25.91 5.01
CA ASP A 308 0.60 -26.09 5.90
C ASP A 308 0.45 -25.32 7.23
N PHE A 309 -0.42 -24.32 7.25
CA PHE A 309 -0.68 -23.45 8.40
C PHE A 309 -2.05 -23.71 9.06
N VAL A 310 -2.79 -24.72 8.61
CA VAL A 310 -4.06 -25.11 9.24
C VAL A 310 -3.77 -25.83 10.54
N LYS A 311 -4.03 -25.16 11.68
CA LYS A 311 -3.93 -25.72 13.03
C LYS A 311 -5.28 -26.19 13.57
#